data_73bfa9eb0df9da1ee593b69949ef057e
#
_entry.id   73bfa9eb0df9da1ee593b69949ef057e
#
_cell.length_a   1.000
_cell.length_b   1.000
_cell.length_c   1.000
_cell.angle_alpha   90.00
_cell.angle_beta   90.00
_cell.angle_gamma   90.00
#
_symmetry.space_group_name_H-M   'P 1'
#
loop_
_entity.id
_entity.type
_entity.pdbx_description
1 polymer ?
#
loop_
_entity_poly.entity_id
_entity_poly.type
_entity_poly.pdbx_seq_one_letter_code
_entity_poly.pdbx_strand_id
1 'polypeptide(L)'
;NAKYIVENKLGKDAEIEVIRSGDVIPKVEKIIKPAKNIDYPDGEWHWNETNVDILCDDLNNKDILVKNIYYFFSSLDAKGVGEKIVEKLVNAGFDSILKIIKLDATNIINIEGFKEKSANNIIDSIKKSLTNISLSKLMSASNKLGHGIGEERIKLVLEKYPNLLIDADKWSKIEFIDNLKTINGWEEKTSTLFVNNFSEFKKFYNSIKPYFTLKKMQEKKIIKNKYTDKTIVMSGFRDAELQKKLEDSGAKITNSISKNTDYLIVKDQNTIDENTGKVQKAQELGITIIVKEKVF
;
A
#
# COMPACT_ATOMS: atom_id res chain seq x y z
N ASN A 1 5.12 3.40 19.38
CA ASN A 1 6.07 2.28 19.31
C ASN A 1 6.44 1.78 20.72
N ALA A 2 6.99 0.59 20.82
CA ALA A 2 7.30 -0.04 22.10
C ALA A 2 8.37 0.74 22.88
N LYS A 3 9.38 1.27 22.19
CA LYS A 3 10.44 2.10 22.81
C LYS A 3 9.84 3.27 23.59
N TYR A 4 8.89 4.00 23.00
CA TYR A 4 8.24 5.11 23.67
C TYR A 4 7.47 4.68 24.93
N ILE A 5 6.78 3.55 24.86
CA ILE A 5 6.07 2.97 26.01
C ILE A 5 7.04 2.65 27.17
N VAL A 6 8.15 1.98 26.84
CA VAL A 6 9.15 1.53 27.82
C VAL A 6 9.90 2.72 28.45
N GLU A 7 10.44 3.62 27.62
CA GLU A 7 11.21 4.78 28.09
C GLU A 7 10.37 5.72 28.98
N ASN A 8 9.10 5.84 28.70
CA ASN A 8 8.18 6.70 29.42
C ASN A 8 7.36 5.95 30.50
N LYS A 9 7.64 4.67 30.72
CA LYS A 9 6.94 3.83 31.70
C LYS A 9 5.41 3.96 31.57
N LEU A 10 4.91 3.87 30.35
CA LEU A 10 3.47 3.87 30.06
C LEU A 10 2.91 2.46 30.28
N GLY A 11 1.86 2.36 31.07
CA GLY A 11 1.23 1.09 31.41
C GLY A 11 -0.04 1.35 32.19
N LYS A 12 -0.59 0.29 32.76
CA LYS A 12 -1.79 0.38 33.60
C LYS A 12 -1.56 1.34 34.79
N ASP A 13 -2.55 2.19 35.04
CA ASP A 13 -2.54 3.20 36.12
C ASP A 13 -1.51 4.34 35.92
N ALA A 14 -0.92 4.48 34.72
CA ALA A 14 -0.19 5.69 34.34
C ALA A 14 -1.16 6.86 34.17
N GLU A 15 -0.77 8.03 34.68
CA GLU A 15 -1.53 9.28 34.52
C GLU A 15 -0.84 10.15 33.47
N ILE A 16 -1.56 10.47 32.41
CA ILE A 16 -1.03 11.20 31.26
C ILE A 16 -1.89 12.38 30.89
N GLU A 17 -1.27 13.44 30.40
CA GLU A 17 -1.95 14.57 29.77
C GLU A 17 -1.98 14.35 28.26
N VAL A 18 -3.18 14.40 27.68
CA VAL A 18 -3.38 14.19 26.25
C VAL A 18 -3.92 15.46 25.62
N ILE A 19 -3.25 15.92 24.59
CA ILE A 19 -3.71 17.07 23.78
C ILE A 19 -4.16 16.59 22.39
N ARG A 20 -4.96 17.43 21.75
CA ARG A 20 -5.29 17.24 20.35
C ARG A 20 -4.15 17.82 19.48
N SER A 21 -3.47 16.96 18.73
CA SER A 21 -2.46 17.37 17.75
C SER A 21 -3.12 17.56 16.38
N GLY A 22 -3.10 18.79 15.86
CA GLY A 22 -3.90 19.18 14.70
C GLY A 22 -5.40 19.04 14.99
N ASP A 23 -6.20 18.73 13.97
CA ASP A 23 -7.66 18.70 14.15
C ASP A 23 -8.20 17.38 14.74
N VAL A 24 -7.46 16.28 14.78
CA VAL A 24 -8.05 14.96 15.07
C VAL A 24 -7.20 13.99 15.92
N ILE A 25 -5.88 14.08 15.96
CA ILE A 25 -5.03 13.02 16.52
C ILE A 25 -4.70 13.27 17.99
N PRO A 26 -5.10 12.40 18.94
CA PRO A 26 -4.66 12.50 20.32
C PRO A 26 -3.14 12.26 20.44
N LYS A 27 -2.44 13.12 21.14
CA LYS A 27 -1.00 13.04 21.41
C LYS A 27 -0.78 13.11 22.91
N VAL A 28 0.03 12.21 23.46
CA VAL A 28 0.51 12.34 24.83
C VAL A 28 1.46 13.52 24.89
N GLU A 29 1.11 14.53 25.66
CA GLU A 29 1.91 15.74 25.85
C GLU A 29 2.83 15.59 27.06
N LYS A 30 2.29 15.06 28.16
CA LYS A 30 3.02 14.94 29.41
C LYS A 30 2.65 13.64 30.12
N ILE A 31 3.62 13.07 30.83
CA ILE A 31 3.41 11.97 31.76
C ILE A 31 3.44 12.56 33.17
N ILE A 32 2.28 12.55 33.82
CA ILE A 32 2.10 13.12 35.16
C ILE A 32 2.60 12.09 36.18
N LYS A 33 2.19 10.83 36.00
CA LYS A 33 2.59 9.73 36.87
C LYS A 33 2.90 8.49 36.03
N PRO A 34 4.13 7.99 36.03
CA PRO A 34 4.47 6.76 35.34
C PRO A 34 3.82 5.54 35.98
N ALA A 35 3.60 4.49 35.19
CA ALA A 35 3.16 3.19 35.71
C ALA A 35 4.23 2.56 36.64
N LYS A 36 3.77 1.72 37.55
CA LYS A 36 4.69 0.91 38.38
C LYS A 36 5.36 -0.18 37.55
N ASN A 37 4.59 -0.82 36.69
CA ASN A 37 5.04 -1.89 35.81
C ASN A 37 4.67 -1.56 34.38
N ILE A 38 5.45 -2.08 33.44
CA ILE A 38 5.17 -2.02 32.00
C ILE A 38 4.64 -3.40 31.62
N ASP A 39 3.53 -3.43 30.91
CA ASP A 39 2.99 -4.67 30.36
C ASP A 39 3.71 -4.96 29.03
N TYR A 40 4.49 -6.03 29.02
CA TYR A 40 5.10 -6.56 27.79
C TYR A 40 4.15 -7.57 27.13
N PRO A 41 4.30 -7.83 25.83
CA PRO A 41 3.55 -8.89 25.17
C PRO A 41 3.78 -10.25 25.83
N ASP A 42 2.74 -11.08 25.89
CA ASP A 42 2.87 -12.46 26.33
C ASP A 42 3.65 -13.30 25.30
N GLY A 43 4.38 -14.32 25.77
CA GLY A 43 5.16 -15.22 24.92
C GLY A 43 6.58 -14.74 24.62
N GLU A 44 7.21 -15.37 23.64
CA GLU A 44 8.58 -15.03 23.22
C GLU A 44 8.59 -13.85 22.25
N TRP A 45 9.45 -12.91 22.52
CA TRP A 45 9.61 -11.70 21.70
C TRP A 45 11.03 -11.14 21.80
N HIS A 46 11.40 -10.34 20.81
CA HIS A 46 12.66 -9.60 20.80
C HIS A 46 12.45 -8.18 20.22
N TRP A 47 13.41 -7.30 20.49
CA TRP A 47 13.44 -6.00 19.87
C TRP A 47 13.89 -6.11 18.40
N ASN A 48 13.29 -5.29 17.53
CA ASN A 48 13.80 -5.14 16.17
C ASN A 48 15.22 -4.52 16.17
N GLU A 49 15.91 -4.55 15.03
CA GLU A 49 17.28 -4.05 14.88
C GLU A 49 17.47 -2.61 15.35
N THR A 50 16.43 -1.78 15.30
CA THR A 50 16.48 -0.37 15.72
C THR A 50 16.10 -0.17 17.19
N ASN A 51 15.74 -1.22 17.92
CA ASN A 51 15.21 -1.17 19.28
C ASN A 51 14.02 -0.20 19.45
N VAL A 52 13.18 -0.11 18.42
CA VAL A 52 11.98 0.77 18.42
C VAL A 52 10.72 -0.02 18.62
N ASP A 53 10.64 -1.22 18.03
CA ASP A 53 9.46 -2.07 18.08
C ASP A 53 9.81 -3.46 18.60
N ILE A 54 8.85 -4.08 19.26
CA ILE A 54 8.92 -5.48 19.72
C ILE A 54 8.35 -6.37 18.63
N LEU A 55 9.06 -7.44 18.32
CA LEU A 55 8.66 -8.49 17.39
C LEU A 55 8.32 -9.75 18.18
N CYS A 56 7.21 -10.39 17.84
CA CYS A 56 6.80 -11.66 18.42
C CYS A 56 7.47 -12.81 17.65
N ASP A 57 8.06 -13.75 18.37
CA ASP A 57 8.75 -14.91 17.80
C ASP A 57 7.80 -16.08 17.56
N ASP A 58 6.68 -16.13 18.27
CA ASP A 58 5.66 -17.15 18.07
C ASP A 58 4.74 -16.81 16.89
N LEU A 59 5.06 -17.36 15.72
CA LEU A 59 4.25 -17.21 14.51
C LEU A 59 2.86 -17.88 14.61
N ASN A 60 2.66 -18.76 15.58
CA ASN A 60 1.38 -19.42 15.84
C ASN A 60 0.57 -18.71 16.94
N ASN A 61 1.07 -17.58 17.44
CA ASN A 61 0.33 -16.77 18.39
C ASN A 61 -1.05 -16.44 17.81
N LYS A 62 -2.08 -16.83 18.56
CA LYS A 62 -3.47 -16.75 18.11
C LYS A 62 -3.90 -15.33 17.80
N ASP A 63 -3.47 -14.34 18.59
CA ASP A 63 -3.83 -12.95 18.39
C ASP A 63 -3.21 -12.42 17.09
N ILE A 64 -1.98 -12.84 16.79
CA ILE A 64 -1.30 -12.51 15.53
C ILE A 64 -2.04 -13.15 14.35
N LEU A 65 -2.44 -14.42 14.47
CA LEU A 65 -3.21 -15.11 13.43
C LEU A 65 -4.55 -14.39 13.16
N VAL A 66 -5.29 -14.08 14.24
CA VAL A 66 -6.56 -13.35 14.14
C VAL A 66 -6.36 -12.00 13.44
N LYS A 67 -5.38 -11.21 13.88
CA LYS A 67 -5.07 -9.90 13.31
C LYS A 67 -4.69 -9.99 11.82
N ASN A 68 -3.83 -10.92 11.45
CA ASN A 68 -3.39 -11.10 10.06
C ASN A 68 -4.54 -11.54 9.16
N ILE A 69 -5.37 -12.47 9.61
CA ILE A 69 -6.54 -12.95 8.86
C ILE A 69 -7.58 -11.82 8.73
N TYR A 70 -7.87 -11.11 9.82
CA TYR A 70 -8.76 -9.95 9.80
C TYR A 70 -8.24 -8.87 8.86
N TYR A 71 -6.96 -8.53 8.93
CA TYR A 71 -6.33 -7.55 8.04
C TYR A 71 -6.52 -7.92 6.56
N PHE A 72 -6.33 -9.19 6.20
CA PHE A 72 -6.52 -9.66 4.83
C PHE A 72 -7.95 -9.40 4.35
N PHE A 73 -8.95 -9.87 5.07
CA PHE A 73 -10.34 -9.75 4.65
C PHE A 73 -10.86 -8.32 4.73
N SER A 74 -10.47 -7.55 5.73
CA SER A 74 -10.83 -6.13 5.85
C SER A 74 -10.22 -5.29 4.73
N SER A 75 -8.96 -5.55 4.37
CA SER A 75 -8.29 -4.90 3.23
C SER A 75 -8.96 -5.20 1.89
N LEU A 76 -9.63 -6.35 1.76
CA LEU A 76 -10.41 -6.73 0.58
C LEU A 76 -11.90 -6.34 0.68
N ASP A 77 -12.28 -5.52 1.66
CA ASP A 77 -13.66 -5.07 1.88
C ASP A 77 -14.68 -6.20 2.14
N ALA A 78 -14.26 -7.31 2.77
CA ALA A 78 -15.15 -8.39 3.16
C ALA A 78 -16.08 -7.95 4.31
N LYS A 79 -17.27 -7.44 3.94
CA LYS A 79 -18.23 -6.92 4.92
C LYS A 79 -18.76 -8.02 5.84
N GLY A 80 -18.84 -7.73 7.14
CA GLY A 80 -19.31 -8.69 8.14
C GLY A 80 -18.27 -9.71 8.58
N VAL A 81 -17.05 -9.68 8.04
CA VAL A 81 -15.90 -10.49 8.50
C VAL A 81 -15.06 -9.64 9.46
N GLY A 82 -15.65 -9.29 10.60
CA GLY A 82 -14.97 -8.51 11.64
C GLY A 82 -14.02 -9.36 12.49
N GLU A 83 -13.16 -8.70 13.28
CA GLU A 83 -12.15 -9.37 14.11
C GLU A 83 -12.72 -10.45 15.01
N LYS A 84 -13.86 -10.17 15.70
CA LYS A 84 -14.55 -11.17 16.55
C LYS A 84 -15.07 -12.38 15.78
N ILE A 85 -15.44 -12.20 14.51
CA ILE A 85 -15.85 -13.30 13.65
C ILE A 85 -14.62 -14.15 13.29
N VAL A 86 -13.52 -13.52 12.91
CA VAL A 86 -12.26 -14.20 12.63
C VAL A 86 -11.77 -14.96 13.86
N GLU A 87 -11.84 -14.36 15.05
CA GLU A 87 -11.47 -15.01 16.30
C GLU A 87 -12.27 -16.31 16.52
N LYS A 88 -13.60 -16.28 16.32
CA LYS A 88 -14.44 -17.48 16.42
C LYS A 88 -14.04 -18.55 15.40
N LEU A 89 -13.74 -18.16 14.16
CA LEU A 89 -13.28 -19.07 13.11
C LEU A 89 -11.92 -19.70 13.47
N VAL A 90 -10.98 -18.91 13.96
CA VAL A 90 -9.65 -19.40 14.42
C VAL A 90 -9.82 -20.36 15.58
N ASN A 91 -10.70 -20.05 16.55
CA ASN A 91 -11.02 -20.95 17.68
C ASN A 91 -11.61 -22.27 17.24
N ALA A 92 -12.34 -22.28 16.12
CA ALA A 92 -12.91 -23.49 15.53
C ALA A 92 -11.91 -24.25 14.60
N GLY A 93 -10.62 -23.84 14.56
CA GLY A 93 -9.57 -24.49 13.79
C GLY A 93 -9.37 -23.97 12.37
N PHE A 94 -10.06 -22.87 11.99
CA PHE A 94 -9.85 -22.19 10.69
C PHE A 94 -8.82 -21.07 10.83
N ASP A 95 -7.58 -21.45 11.11
CA ASP A 95 -6.44 -20.63 11.54
C ASP A 95 -5.61 -20.03 10.38
N SER A 96 -6.11 -20.08 9.16
CA SER A 96 -5.42 -19.50 8.01
C SER A 96 -6.40 -18.94 6.99
N ILE A 97 -5.93 -17.93 6.21
CA ILE A 97 -6.69 -17.32 5.12
C ILE A 97 -7.22 -18.40 4.16
N LEU A 98 -6.38 -19.38 3.80
CA LEU A 98 -6.78 -20.45 2.88
C LEU A 98 -7.88 -21.34 3.47
N LYS A 99 -7.81 -21.70 4.75
CA LYS A 99 -8.86 -22.48 5.41
C LYS A 99 -10.19 -21.71 5.42
N ILE A 100 -10.15 -20.40 5.69
CA ILE A 100 -11.35 -19.56 5.71
C ILE A 100 -11.93 -19.36 4.29
N ILE A 101 -11.09 -19.18 3.27
CA ILE A 101 -11.55 -19.09 1.88
C ILE A 101 -12.28 -20.37 1.41
N LYS A 102 -11.89 -21.52 1.96
CA LYS A 102 -12.47 -22.83 1.64
C LYS A 102 -13.75 -23.18 2.42
N LEU A 103 -14.13 -22.33 3.38
CA LEU A 103 -15.34 -22.58 4.17
C LEU A 103 -16.60 -22.58 3.31
N ASP A 104 -17.52 -23.44 3.70
CA ASP A 104 -18.93 -23.35 3.30
C ASP A 104 -19.82 -22.97 4.51
N ALA A 105 -21.09 -22.73 4.25
CA ALA A 105 -22.02 -22.33 5.30
C ALA A 105 -22.19 -23.40 6.38
N THR A 106 -22.08 -24.69 6.05
CA THR A 106 -22.25 -25.81 6.99
C THR A 106 -21.14 -25.85 8.01
N ASN A 107 -19.91 -25.44 7.64
CA ASN A 107 -18.80 -25.31 8.56
C ASN A 107 -19.06 -24.25 9.64
N ILE A 108 -19.63 -23.10 9.22
CA ILE A 108 -19.85 -21.94 10.11
C ILE A 108 -21.06 -22.14 11.02
N ILE A 109 -22.14 -22.76 10.56
CA ILE A 109 -23.36 -22.99 11.35
C ILE A 109 -23.08 -23.81 12.62
N ASN A 110 -22.09 -24.71 12.57
CA ASN A 110 -21.70 -25.53 13.70
C ASN A 110 -20.88 -24.77 14.77
N ILE A 111 -20.50 -23.53 14.51
CA ILE A 111 -19.78 -22.68 15.45
C ILE A 111 -20.77 -21.90 16.29
N GLU A 112 -20.58 -21.88 17.59
CA GLU A 112 -21.47 -21.18 18.52
C GLU A 112 -21.67 -19.70 18.16
N GLY A 113 -22.94 -19.27 18.12
CA GLY A 113 -23.33 -17.88 17.84
C GLY A 113 -23.52 -17.57 16.35
N PHE A 114 -23.39 -18.57 15.46
CA PHE A 114 -23.78 -18.42 14.05
C PHE A 114 -25.11 -19.10 13.77
N LYS A 115 -25.89 -18.48 12.92
CA LYS A 115 -27.13 -19.01 12.34
C LYS A 115 -26.97 -19.08 10.83
N GLU A 116 -27.81 -19.85 10.16
CA GLU A 116 -27.77 -20.06 8.71
C GLU A 116 -27.65 -18.76 7.92
N LYS A 117 -28.48 -17.76 8.22
CA LYS A 117 -28.45 -16.47 7.55
C LYS A 117 -27.10 -15.74 7.72
N SER A 118 -26.54 -15.75 8.92
CA SER A 118 -25.25 -15.10 9.20
C SER A 118 -24.08 -15.85 8.54
N ALA A 119 -24.13 -17.18 8.54
CA ALA A 119 -23.14 -18.02 7.88
C ALA A 119 -23.11 -17.77 6.37
N ASN A 120 -24.26 -17.80 5.72
CA ASN A 120 -24.39 -17.50 4.28
C ASN A 120 -23.87 -16.09 3.96
N ASN A 121 -24.25 -15.08 4.73
CA ASN A 121 -23.78 -13.71 4.50
C ASN A 121 -22.24 -13.59 4.60
N ILE A 122 -21.59 -14.30 5.52
CA ILE A 122 -20.13 -14.33 5.67
C ILE A 122 -19.50 -14.98 4.44
N ILE A 123 -19.97 -16.15 4.03
CA ILE A 123 -19.44 -16.86 2.86
C ILE A 123 -19.59 -16.02 1.58
N ASP A 124 -20.74 -15.42 1.37
CA ASP A 124 -21.00 -14.57 0.20
C ASP A 124 -20.10 -13.33 0.22
N SER A 125 -19.88 -12.74 1.38
CA SER A 125 -19.00 -11.60 1.53
C SER A 125 -17.53 -11.97 1.24
N ILE A 126 -17.05 -13.10 1.73
CA ILE A 126 -15.71 -13.62 1.43
C ILE A 126 -15.57 -13.85 -0.08
N LYS A 127 -16.48 -14.57 -0.71
CA LYS A 127 -16.46 -14.83 -2.16
C LYS A 127 -16.48 -13.54 -2.98
N LYS A 128 -17.33 -12.59 -2.60
CA LYS A 128 -17.42 -11.29 -3.26
C LYS A 128 -16.13 -10.49 -3.12
N SER A 129 -15.49 -10.48 -1.95
CA SER A 129 -14.25 -9.76 -1.70
C SER A 129 -13.07 -10.31 -2.50
N LEU A 130 -13.14 -11.58 -2.92
CA LEU A 130 -12.14 -12.26 -3.75
C LEU A 130 -12.42 -12.17 -5.25
N THR A 131 -13.49 -11.48 -5.64
CA THR A 131 -13.88 -11.36 -7.05
C THR A 131 -13.44 -10.02 -7.62
N ASN A 132 -12.71 -10.04 -8.75
CA ASN A 132 -12.32 -8.84 -9.50
C ASN A 132 -11.44 -7.87 -8.68
N ILE A 133 -10.47 -8.40 -7.93
CA ILE A 133 -9.51 -7.63 -7.13
C ILE A 133 -8.32 -7.15 -7.96
N SER A 134 -7.79 -5.96 -7.64
CA SER A 134 -6.51 -5.54 -8.22
C SER A 134 -5.36 -6.37 -7.64
N LEU A 135 -4.33 -6.66 -8.44
CA LEU A 135 -3.15 -7.36 -7.94
C LEU A 135 -2.46 -6.57 -6.83
N SER A 136 -2.41 -5.23 -6.94
CA SER A 136 -1.86 -4.36 -5.89
C SER A 136 -2.57 -4.52 -4.55
N LYS A 137 -3.91 -4.57 -4.57
CA LYS A 137 -4.73 -4.75 -3.38
C LYS A 137 -4.51 -6.13 -2.74
N LEU A 138 -4.47 -7.19 -3.56
CA LEU A 138 -4.18 -8.55 -3.09
C LEU A 138 -2.78 -8.66 -2.48
N MET A 139 -1.78 -8.07 -3.13
CA MET A 139 -0.40 -8.03 -2.65
C MET A 139 -0.30 -7.33 -1.29
N SER A 140 -0.91 -6.16 -1.16
CA SER A 140 -0.96 -5.40 0.10
C SER A 140 -1.73 -6.14 1.18
N ALA A 141 -2.92 -6.66 0.87
CA ALA A 141 -3.76 -7.40 1.82
C ALA A 141 -3.06 -8.66 2.37
N SER A 142 -2.20 -9.30 1.57
CA SER A 142 -1.45 -10.49 2.01
C SER A 142 -0.56 -10.25 3.21
N ASN A 143 -0.15 -9.00 3.47
CA ASN A 143 0.82 -8.61 4.50
C ASN A 143 2.15 -9.40 4.45
N LYS A 144 2.52 -9.92 3.25
CA LYS A 144 3.70 -10.78 3.06
C LYS A 144 4.92 -10.06 2.49
N LEU A 145 4.80 -8.78 2.11
CA LEU A 145 5.87 -8.07 1.40
C LEU A 145 6.75 -7.20 2.32
N GLY A 146 6.43 -7.18 3.62
CA GLY A 146 7.16 -6.42 4.63
C GLY A 146 6.44 -5.16 5.08
N HIS A 147 6.78 -4.73 6.29
CA HIS A 147 6.16 -3.58 6.94
C HIS A 147 6.42 -2.28 6.15
N GLY A 148 5.38 -1.45 6.01
CA GLY A 148 5.47 -0.16 5.31
C GLY A 148 5.36 -0.24 3.78
N ILE A 149 5.13 -1.44 3.22
CA ILE A 149 4.88 -1.63 1.78
C ILE A 149 3.37 -1.79 1.55
N GLY A 150 2.69 -0.66 1.46
CA GLY A 150 1.24 -0.59 1.22
C GLY A 150 0.86 -0.59 -0.26
N GLU A 151 -0.46 -0.60 -0.53
CA GLU A 151 -1.01 -0.71 -1.88
C GLU A 151 -0.49 0.35 -2.85
N GLU A 152 -0.37 1.62 -2.42
CA GLU A 152 0.09 2.71 -3.28
C GLU A 152 1.53 2.49 -3.79
N ARG A 153 2.42 2.02 -2.92
CA ARG A 153 3.78 1.66 -3.33
C ARG A 153 3.80 0.50 -4.31
N ILE A 154 2.97 -0.52 -4.08
CA ILE A 154 2.84 -1.69 -4.96
C ILE A 154 2.27 -1.29 -6.32
N LYS A 155 1.32 -0.35 -6.37
CA LYS A 155 0.80 0.19 -7.64
C LYS A 155 1.91 0.76 -8.52
N LEU A 156 2.84 1.55 -7.94
CA LEU A 156 3.97 2.09 -8.70
C LEU A 156 4.85 0.99 -9.29
N VAL A 157 5.04 -0.11 -8.56
CA VAL A 157 5.78 -1.28 -9.09
C VAL A 157 5.04 -1.91 -10.25
N LEU A 158 3.73 -2.16 -10.10
CA LEU A 158 2.92 -2.81 -11.13
C LEU A 158 2.66 -1.91 -12.35
N GLU A 159 2.68 -0.60 -12.19
CA GLU A 159 2.65 0.35 -13.31
C GLU A 159 3.91 0.24 -14.17
N LYS A 160 5.08 0.09 -13.53
CA LYS A 160 6.35 -0.07 -14.24
C LYS A 160 6.58 -1.49 -14.75
N TYR A 161 6.17 -2.48 -13.97
CA TYR A 161 6.33 -3.91 -14.25
C TYR A 161 4.97 -4.62 -14.20
N PRO A 162 4.12 -4.47 -15.23
CA PRO A 162 2.78 -5.04 -15.25
C PRO A 162 2.76 -6.57 -15.11
N ASN A 163 3.80 -7.24 -15.59
CA ASN A 163 3.98 -8.69 -15.52
C ASN A 163 4.90 -9.12 -14.38
N LEU A 164 4.96 -8.36 -13.29
CA LEU A 164 5.89 -8.58 -12.17
C LEU A 164 5.98 -10.04 -11.71
N LEU A 165 4.84 -10.74 -11.61
CA LEU A 165 4.79 -12.14 -11.15
C LEU A 165 5.57 -13.10 -12.06
N ILE A 166 5.75 -12.75 -13.34
CA ILE A 166 6.49 -13.53 -14.34
C ILE A 166 7.91 -13.00 -14.48
N ASP A 167 8.05 -11.68 -14.53
CA ASP A 167 9.35 -11.05 -14.80
C ASP A 167 10.31 -11.21 -13.62
N ALA A 168 9.81 -11.20 -12.39
CA ALA A 168 10.61 -11.41 -11.20
C ALA A 168 11.31 -12.79 -11.17
N ASP A 169 10.80 -13.81 -11.87
CA ASP A 169 11.43 -15.11 -11.97
C ASP A 169 12.65 -15.12 -12.90
N LYS A 170 12.77 -14.11 -13.76
CA LYS A 170 13.87 -13.95 -14.71
C LYS A 170 15.02 -13.15 -14.13
N TRP A 171 14.79 -12.41 -13.05
CA TRP A 171 15.76 -11.50 -12.44
C TRP A 171 16.54 -12.21 -11.32
N SER A 172 17.82 -11.95 -11.27
CA SER A 172 18.60 -12.20 -10.05
C SER A 172 18.09 -11.29 -8.92
N LYS A 173 18.41 -11.64 -7.68
CA LYS A 173 18.02 -10.83 -6.51
C LYS A 173 18.53 -9.39 -6.62
N ILE A 174 19.75 -9.19 -7.11
CA ILE A 174 20.38 -7.88 -7.31
C ILE A 174 19.63 -7.10 -8.37
N GLU A 175 19.40 -7.69 -9.55
CA GLU A 175 18.63 -7.05 -10.62
C GLU A 175 17.23 -6.67 -10.19
N PHE A 176 16.56 -7.49 -9.38
CA PHE A 176 15.23 -7.16 -8.87
C PHE A 176 15.26 -5.93 -7.97
N ILE A 177 16.24 -5.86 -7.03
CA ILE A 177 16.43 -4.70 -6.16
C ILE A 177 16.71 -3.45 -7.02
N ASP A 178 17.65 -3.52 -7.96
CA ASP A 178 18.02 -2.40 -8.80
C ASP A 178 16.86 -1.93 -9.69
N ASN A 179 16.07 -2.84 -10.22
CA ASN A 179 14.85 -2.52 -10.96
C ASN A 179 13.85 -1.74 -10.09
N LEU A 180 13.64 -2.13 -8.84
CA LEU A 180 12.74 -1.42 -7.94
C LEU A 180 13.28 -0.02 -7.59
N LYS A 181 14.58 0.14 -7.37
CA LYS A 181 15.22 1.44 -7.06
C LYS A 181 15.05 2.48 -8.16
N THR A 182 14.73 2.06 -9.37
CA THR A 182 14.40 2.99 -10.47
C THR A 182 13.01 3.64 -10.32
N ILE A 183 12.22 3.24 -9.32
CA ILE A 183 10.87 3.75 -9.03
C ILE A 183 10.99 4.81 -7.93
N ASN A 184 10.32 5.94 -8.11
CA ASN A 184 10.35 7.01 -7.11
C ASN A 184 9.81 6.53 -5.75
N GLY A 185 10.55 6.80 -4.67
CA GLY A 185 10.22 6.37 -3.31
C GLY A 185 10.59 4.91 -2.99
N TRP A 186 11.30 4.21 -3.90
CA TRP A 186 11.88 2.89 -3.67
C TRP A 186 13.41 3.00 -3.52
N GLU A 187 13.87 3.01 -2.28
CA GLU A 187 15.29 3.04 -1.93
C GLU A 187 15.78 1.63 -1.57
N GLU A 188 17.08 1.48 -1.36
CA GLU A 188 17.76 0.20 -1.07
C GLU A 188 17.02 -0.63 -0.01
N LYS A 189 16.73 -0.03 1.15
CA LYS A 189 16.09 -0.73 2.27
C LYS A 189 14.71 -1.28 1.91
N THR A 190 13.87 -0.47 1.27
CA THR A 190 12.50 -0.86 0.89
C THR A 190 12.51 -1.92 -0.21
N SER A 191 13.40 -1.74 -1.21
CA SER A 191 13.55 -2.68 -2.32
C SER A 191 14.06 -4.04 -1.84
N THR A 192 15.07 -4.05 -0.97
CA THR A 192 15.61 -5.27 -0.37
C THR A 192 14.56 -5.99 0.46
N LEU A 193 13.79 -5.27 1.28
CA LEU A 193 12.70 -5.85 2.08
C LEU A 193 11.65 -6.52 1.19
N PHE A 194 11.19 -5.84 0.14
CA PHE A 194 10.22 -6.36 -0.81
C PHE A 194 10.73 -7.63 -1.48
N VAL A 195 11.95 -7.60 -2.01
CA VAL A 195 12.54 -8.73 -2.74
C VAL A 195 12.76 -9.93 -1.84
N ASN A 196 13.23 -9.73 -0.60
CA ASN A 196 13.42 -10.80 0.38
C ASN A 196 12.11 -11.54 0.70
N ASN A 197 11.01 -10.83 0.70
CA ASN A 197 9.69 -11.36 1.06
C ASN A 197 8.86 -11.80 -0.16
N PHE A 198 9.30 -11.50 -1.38
CA PHE A 198 8.50 -11.75 -2.59
C PHE A 198 8.20 -13.24 -2.82
N SER A 199 9.13 -14.13 -2.47
CA SER A 199 8.91 -15.59 -2.58
C SER A 199 7.78 -16.06 -1.67
N GLU A 200 7.68 -15.54 -0.46
CA GLU A 200 6.59 -15.86 0.48
C GLU A 200 5.24 -15.36 -0.04
N PHE A 201 5.22 -14.17 -0.62
CA PHE A 201 4.02 -13.69 -1.31
C PHE A 201 3.64 -14.61 -2.47
N LYS A 202 4.59 -15.05 -3.31
CA LYS A 202 4.30 -15.97 -4.43
C LYS A 202 3.74 -17.31 -3.96
N LYS A 203 4.28 -17.87 -2.88
CA LYS A 203 3.74 -19.12 -2.28
C LYS A 203 2.28 -18.90 -1.84
N PHE A 204 2.03 -17.81 -1.11
CA PHE A 204 0.68 -17.45 -0.69
C PHE A 204 -0.25 -17.25 -1.89
N TYR A 205 0.16 -16.45 -2.87
CA TYR A 205 -0.60 -16.18 -4.09
C TYR A 205 -1.01 -17.49 -4.80
N ASN A 206 -0.06 -18.39 -4.99
CA ASN A 206 -0.31 -19.69 -5.65
C ASN A 206 -1.27 -20.57 -4.83
N SER A 207 -1.19 -20.52 -3.50
CA SER A 207 -2.08 -21.31 -2.63
C SER A 207 -3.55 -20.89 -2.72
N ILE A 208 -3.82 -19.60 -2.95
CA ILE A 208 -5.18 -19.06 -3.03
C ILE A 208 -5.64 -18.79 -4.47
N LYS A 209 -4.76 -18.93 -5.47
CA LYS A 209 -5.05 -18.62 -6.89
C LYS A 209 -6.35 -19.24 -7.44
N PRO A 210 -6.75 -20.47 -7.06
CA PRO A 210 -8.02 -21.04 -7.53
C PRO A 210 -9.28 -20.35 -7.00
N TYR A 211 -9.16 -19.48 -5.99
CA TYR A 211 -10.29 -18.96 -5.23
C TYR A 211 -10.55 -17.47 -5.44
N PHE A 212 -9.77 -16.79 -6.27
CA PHE A 212 -9.97 -15.38 -6.56
C PHE A 212 -9.90 -15.09 -8.07
N THR A 213 -10.43 -13.94 -8.45
CA THR A 213 -10.26 -13.41 -9.81
C THR A 213 -9.61 -12.04 -9.76
N LEU A 214 -8.59 -11.83 -10.58
CA LEU A 214 -7.99 -10.51 -10.72
C LEU A 214 -8.82 -9.62 -11.65
N LYS A 215 -8.88 -8.35 -11.30
CA LYS A 215 -9.33 -7.32 -12.22
C LYS A 215 -8.43 -7.35 -13.45
N LYS A 216 -9.03 -7.51 -14.64
CA LYS A 216 -8.26 -7.36 -15.88
C LYS A 216 -7.59 -5.99 -15.84
N MET A 217 -6.28 -5.96 -15.92
CA MET A 217 -5.58 -4.70 -16.17
C MET A 217 -6.14 -4.18 -17.50
N GLN A 218 -6.85 -3.06 -17.43
CA GLN A 218 -7.13 -2.34 -18.66
C GLN A 218 -5.75 -1.89 -19.15
N GLU A 219 -5.29 -2.45 -20.25
CA GLU A 219 -4.22 -1.81 -21.01
C GLU A 219 -4.68 -0.36 -21.19
N LYS A 220 -3.95 0.57 -20.56
CA LYS A 220 -4.18 1.99 -20.87
C LYS A 220 -4.03 2.09 -22.37
N LYS A 221 -5.13 2.21 -23.11
CA LYS A 221 -5.07 2.53 -24.54
C LYS A 221 -4.39 3.89 -24.58
N ILE A 222 -3.09 3.88 -24.85
CA ILE A 222 -2.34 5.11 -25.11
C ILE A 222 -2.94 5.69 -26.38
N ILE A 223 -3.68 6.78 -26.24
CA ILE A 223 -4.18 7.55 -27.38
C ILE A 223 -2.96 8.32 -27.90
N LYS A 224 -2.22 7.67 -28.82
CA LYS A 224 -1.01 8.26 -29.40
C LYS A 224 -1.31 9.63 -30.01
N ASN A 225 -0.59 10.62 -29.56
CA ASN A 225 -0.61 11.99 -30.08
C ASN A 225 0.81 12.60 -30.04
N LYS A 226 0.92 13.89 -30.30
CA LYS A 226 2.22 14.61 -30.33
C LYS A 226 2.96 14.61 -28.98
N TYR A 227 2.29 14.21 -27.88
CA TYR A 227 2.87 14.15 -26.54
C TYR A 227 3.27 12.74 -26.11
N THR A 228 3.03 11.73 -26.93
CA THR A 228 3.43 10.34 -26.63
C THR A 228 4.95 10.26 -26.46
N ASP A 229 5.39 9.60 -25.38
CA ASP A 229 6.80 9.46 -24.99
C ASP A 229 7.53 10.78 -24.70
N LYS A 230 6.79 11.89 -24.50
CA LYS A 230 7.34 13.20 -24.20
C LYS A 230 7.39 13.49 -22.71
N THR A 231 8.46 14.14 -22.27
CA THR A 231 8.60 14.62 -20.89
C THR A 231 8.09 16.06 -20.81
N ILE A 232 7.10 16.29 -19.96
CA ILE A 232 6.38 17.55 -19.86
C ILE A 232 6.47 18.10 -18.44
N VAL A 233 6.69 19.41 -18.32
CA VAL A 233 6.59 20.15 -17.07
C VAL A 233 5.38 21.08 -17.13
N MET A 234 4.56 21.11 -16.08
CA MET A 234 3.48 22.08 -15.92
C MET A 234 3.90 23.15 -14.89
N SER A 235 3.67 24.42 -15.18
CA SER A 235 4.09 25.54 -14.33
C SER A 235 3.03 26.63 -14.24
N GLY A 236 2.87 27.17 -13.02
CA GLY A 236 1.94 28.27 -12.75
C GLY A 236 0.49 27.88 -12.55
N PHE A 237 0.14 26.59 -12.62
CA PHE A 237 -1.21 26.09 -12.41
C PHE A 237 -1.22 24.60 -12.00
N ARG A 238 -2.39 24.14 -11.53
CA ARG A 238 -2.68 22.73 -11.30
C ARG A 238 -3.96 22.39 -12.05
N ASP A 239 -3.90 21.35 -12.89
CA ASP A 239 -5.04 20.86 -13.67
C ASP A 239 -4.94 19.34 -13.78
N ALA A 240 -5.67 18.65 -12.90
CA ALA A 240 -5.65 17.19 -12.81
C ALA A 240 -6.24 16.54 -14.07
N GLU A 241 -7.20 17.18 -14.74
CA GLU A 241 -7.81 16.64 -15.95
C GLU A 241 -6.84 16.72 -17.14
N LEU A 242 -6.18 17.86 -17.32
CA LEU A 242 -5.16 18.02 -18.35
C LEU A 242 -3.97 17.09 -18.11
N GLN A 243 -3.49 17.00 -16.86
CA GLN A 243 -2.42 16.08 -16.50
C GLN A 243 -2.79 14.65 -16.85
N LYS A 244 -3.98 14.20 -16.47
CA LYS A 244 -4.47 12.87 -16.80
C LYS A 244 -4.56 12.62 -18.31
N LYS A 245 -5.07 13.57 -19.10
CA LYS A 245 -5.13 13.44 -20.57
C LYS A 245 -3.74 13.30 -21.18
N LEU A 246 -2.75 14.03 -20.68
CA LEU A 246 -1.36 13.92 -21.12
C LEU A 246 -0.75 12.57 -20.73
N GLU A 247 -0.94 12.12 -19.51
CA GLU A 247 -0.48 10.80 -19.04
C GLU A 247 -1.18 9.66 -19.80
N ASP A 248 -2.46 9.77 -20.09
CA ASP A 248 -3.22 8.80 -20.90
C ASP A 248 -2.74 8.77 -22.37
N SER A 249 -2.07 9.82 -22.84
CA SER A 249 -1.41 9.84 -24.15
C SER A 249 0.03 9.31 -24.13
N GLY A 250 0.51 8.84 -22.97
CA GLY A 250 1.86 8.30 -22.80
C GLY A 250 2.92 9.36 -22.49
N ALA A 251 2.52 10.60 -22.14
CA ALA A 251 3.46 11.62 -21.70
C ALA A 251 3.93 11.38 -20.26
N LYS A 252 5.18 11.74 -19.95
CA LYS A 252 5.75 11.74 -18.61
C LYS A 252 5.69 13.15 -18.01
N ILE A 253 4.93 13.32 -16.96
CA ILE A 253 4.84 14.60 -16.25
C ILE A 253 5.90 14.67 -15.15
N THR A 254 6.65 15.78 -15.11
CA THR A 254 7.69 16.03 -14.10
C THR A 254 7.53 17.42 -13.48
N ASN A 255 8.08 17.59 -12.26
CA ASN A 255 7.97 18.87 -11.54
C ASN A 255 9.11 19.86 -11.84
N SER A 256 10.21 19.38 -12.43
CA SER A 256 11.42 20.17 -12.68
C SER A 256 11.86 20.09 -14.13
N ILE A 257 12.37 21.21 -14.64
CA ILE A 257 12.93 21.32 -15.99
C ILE A 257 14.35 20.74 -16.01
N SER A 258 14.62 19.91 -17.00
CA SER A 258 15.92 19.33 -17.29
C SER A 258 16.18 19.29 -18.81
N LYS A 259 17.39 18.90 -19.21
CA LYS A 259 17.73 18.68 -20.65
C LYS A 259 16.84 17.64 -21.35
N ASN A 260 16.19 16.77 -20.57
CA ASN A 260 15.29 15.74 -21.09
C ASN A 260 13.82 16.18 -21.10
N THR A 261 13.53 17.46 -20.84
CA THR A 261 12.18 18.01 -20.93
C THR A 261 11.87 18.43 -22.36
N ASP A 262 10.77 17.92 -22.92
CA ASP A 262 10.36 18.27 -24.30
C ASP A 262 9.45 19.51 -24.34
N TYR A 263 8.56 19.63 -23.33
CA TYR A 263 7.58 20.72 -23.27
C TYR A 263 7.48 21.33 -21.88
N LEU A 264 7.33 22.65 -21.82
CA LEU A 264 6.85 23.39 -20.65
C LEU A 264 5.44 23.88 -20.95
N ILE A 265 4.45 23.43 -20.19
CA ILE A 265 3.09 23.95 -20.28
C ILE A 265 2.92 25.00 -19.18
N VAL A 266 2.53 26.19 -19.58
CA VAL A 266 2.26 27.33 -18.68
C VAL A 266 0.78 27.69 -18.68
N LYS A 267 0.34 28.39 -17.67
CA LYS A 267 -1.06 28.77 -17.47
C LYS A 267 -1.59 29.60 -18.64
N ASP A 268 -0.89 30.67 -18.99
CA ASP A 268 -1.30 31.68 -19.97
C ASP A 268 -0.08 32.42 -20.55
N GLN A 269 -0.32 33.34 -21.47
CA GLN A 269 0.72 34.17 -22.09
C GLN A 269 1.44 35.06 -21.08
N ASN A 270 0.72 35.59 -20.08
CA ASN A 270 1.32 36.45 -19.06
C ASN A 270 2.42 35.70 -18.29
N THR A 271 2.24 34.40 -18.03
CA THR A 271 3.26 33.57 -17.39
C THR A 271 4.54 33.48 -18.21
N ILE A 272 4.47 33.54 -19.56
CA ILE A 272 5.63 33.61 -20.43
C ILE A 272 6.27 34.99 -20.35
N ASP A 273 5.47 36.04 -20.40
CA ASP A 273 5.92 37.43 -20.40
C ASP A 273 6.58 37.85 -19.09
N GLU A 274 6.10 37.29 -17.95
CA GLU A 274 6.70 37.45 -16.62
C GLU A 274 8.08 36.77 -16.50
N ASN A 275 8.45 35.95 -17.46
CA ASN A 275 9.74 35.28 -17.56
C ASN A 275 10.21 34.60 -16.26
N THR A 276 9.31 33.82 -15.65
CA THR A 276 9.60 33.10 -14.40
C THR A 276 10.81 32.18 -14.53
N GLY A 277 11.44 31.79 -13.43
CA GLY A 277 12.66 30.97 -13.46
C GLY A 277 12.52 29.65 -14.23
N LYS A 278 11.31 29.05 -14.31
CA LYS A 278 11.06 27.88 -15.18
C LYS A 278 10.97 28.27 -16.66
N VAL A 279 10.38 29.41 -16.98
CA VAL A 279 10.31 29.92 -18.38
C VAL A 279 11.70 30.24 -18.89
N GLN A 280 12.50 30.97 -18.12
CA GLN A 280 13.89 31.26 -18.42
C GLN A 280 14.70 29.98 -18.74
N LYS A 281 14.62 29.02 -17.82
CA LYS A 281 15.35 27.75 -17.96
C LYS A 281 14.89 26.95 -19.17
N ALA A 282 13.60 26.99 -19.51
CA ALA A 282 13.08 26.35 -20.72
C ALA A 282 13.60 27.02 -22.00
N GLN A 283 13.67 28.36 -22.02
CA GLN A 283 14.23 29.11 -23.14
C GLN A 283 15.72 28.82 -23.32
N GLU A 284 16.52 28.83 -22.23
CA GLU A 284 17.93 28.51 -22.26
C GLU A 284 18.23 27.09 -22.79
N LEU A 285 17.34 26.13 -22.53
CA LEU A 285 17.46 24.75 -22.96
C LEU A 285 16.78 24.45 -24.31
N GLY A 286 16.18 25.46 -24.95
CA GLY A 286 15.46 25.29 -26.21
C GLY A 286 14.18 24.45 -26.11
N ILE A 287 13.56 24.39 -24.91
CA ILE A 287 12.36 23.61 -24.67
C ILE A 287 11.13 24.34 -25.20
N THR A 288 10.25 23.62 -25.91
CA THR A 288 9.02 24.21 -26.43
C THR A 288 8.06 24.60 -25.30
N ILE A 289 7.71 25.89 -25.26
CA ILE A 289 6.75 26.44 -24.28
C ILE A 289 5.36 26.55 -24.93
N ILE A 290 4.36 25.99 -24.25
CA ILE A 290 2.97 25.96 -24.73
C ILE A 290 2.05 26.51 -23.64
N VAL A 291 1.14 27.43 -23.99
CA VAL A 291 0.07 27.83 -23.07
C VAL A 291 -1.00 26.74 -22.97
N LYS A 292 -1.57 26.57 -21.78
CA LYS A 292 -2.55 25.52 -21.45
C LYS A 292 -3.65 25.37 -22.49
N GLU A 293 -4.21 26.47 -22.97
CA GLU A 293 -5.33 26.50 -23.93
C GLU A 293 -4.98 25.93 -25.31
N LYS A 294 -3.69 25.82 -25.63
CA LYS A 294 -3.19 25.32 -26.94
C LYS A 294 -2.68 23.88 -26.87
N VAL A 295 -2.91 23.16 -25.77
CA VAL A 295 -2.37 21.82 -25.57
C VAL A 295 -3.12 20.78 -26.43
N PHE A 296 -4.44 20.85 -26.47
CA PHE A 296 -5.34 19.98 -27.24
C PHE A 296 -6.27 20.78 -28.13
#